data_00b56695c67039f191ab2c7791078545
#
_entry.id   00b56695c67039f191ab2c7791078545
#
_cell.length_a   1.000
_cell.length_b   1.000
_cell.length_c   1.000
_cell.angle_alpha   90.00
_cell.angle_beta   90.00
_cell.angle_gamma   90.00
#
_symmetry.space_group_name_H-M   'P 1'
#
loop_
_entity.id
_entity.type
_entity.pdbx_description
1 polymer ?
#
loop_
_entity_poly.entity_id
_entity_poly.type
_entity_poly.pdbx_seq_one_letter_code
_entity_poly.pdbx_strand_id
1 'polypeptide(L)'
;MRIGEKWVSPPYNVDGWRLDVAADLGYTEEFNHRFWRDFRTRVKKANPDALILAEHYGDPKAWLLGDQWDTVMNYDAFMEPITWFLTGVEKHSDEFRGDLLGNPDAFTGALRHHMSRFNQNSLEIAM
;
A
#
# COMPACT_ATOMS: atom_id res chain seq x y z
N MET A 1 -3.48 11.73 15.86
CA MET A 1 -3.51 10.49 16.67
C MET A 1 -4.87 10.17 17.26
N ARG A 2 -5.50 11.05 18.07
CA ARG A 2 -6.84 10.79 18.65
C ARG A 2 -7.91 10.43 17.63
N ILE A 3 -7.86 10.98 16.41
CA ILE A 3 -8.80 10.66 15.34
C ILE A 3 -8.65 9.19 14.90
N GLY A 4 -7.41 8.70 14.76
CA GLY A 4 -7.14 7.31 14.39
C GLY A 4 -7.76 6.30 15.37
N GLU A 5 -7.63 6.57 16.66
CA GLU A 5 -8.23 5.74 17.73
C GLU A 5 -9.76 5.83 17.75
N LYS A 6 -10.29 7.04 17.59
CA LYS A 6 -11.73 7.33 17.72
C LYS A 6 -12.58 6.50 16.77
N TRP A 7 -12.22 6.47 15.50
CA TRP A 7 -13.07 5.86 14.48
C TRP A 7 -13.07 4.33 14.50
N VAL A 8 -11.99 3.70 14.95
CA VAL A 8 -11.92 2.26 15.12
C VAL A 8 -12.49 1.77 16.46
N SER A 9 -12.89 2.70 17.34
CA SER A 9 -13.47 2.43 18.65
C SER A 9 -15.01 2.57 18.64
N PRO A 10 -15.71 2.00 19.64
CA PRO A 10 -17.13 2.26 19.84
C PRO A 10 -17.45 3.76 19.99
N PRO A 11 -18.59 4.24 19.48
CA PRO A 11 -19.65 3.50 18.81
C PRO A 11 -19.43 3.32 17.29
N TYR A 12 -18.33 3.85 16.73
CA TYR A 12 -18.11 3.90 15.28
C TYR A 12 -17.68 2.55 14.71
N ASN A 13 -16.66 1.90 15.34
CA ASN A 13 -16.16 0.57 14.99
C ASN A 13 -15.87 0.37 13.50
N VAL A 14 -15.23 1.35 12.83
CA VAL A 14 -14.80 1.16 11.44
C VAL A 14 -13.69 0.11 11.38
N ASP A 15 -13.63 -0.64 10.28
CA ASP A 15 -12.75 -1.80 10.12
C ASP A 15 -11.27 -1.42 9.90
N GLY A 16 -10.96 -0.15 9.66
CA GLY A 16 -9.59 0.28 9.47
C GLY A 16 -9.44 1.65 8.83
N TRP A 17 -8.24 1.91 8.34
CA TRP A 17 -7.84 3.17 7.73
C TRP A 17 -7.22 2.94 6.35
N ARG A 18 -7.67 3.71 5.37
CA ARG A 18 -6.92 3.99 4.15
C ARG A 18 -6.23 5.34 4.31
N LEU A 19 -4.92 5.34 4.20
CA LEU A 19 -4.07 6.50 4.47
C LEU A 19 -3.65 7.13 3.15
N ASP A 20 -4.06 8.37 2.93
CA ASP A 20 -3.77 9.13 1.72
C ASP A 20 -2.30 9.57 1.68
N VAL A 21 -1.61 9.32 0.57
CA VAL A 21 -0.22 9.75 0.31
C VAL A 21 0.70 9.52 1.53
N ALA A 22 0.60 8.35 2.12
CA ALA A 22 1.13 8.09 3.46
C ALA A 22 2.66 8.22 3.58
N ALA A 23 3.40 7.92 2.51
CA ALA A 23 4.86 8.02 2.50
C ALA A 23 5.37 9.47 2.56
N ASP A 24 4.57 10.43 2.10
CA ASP A 24 4.97 11.84 2.01
C ASP A 24 4.64 12.63 3.28
N LEU A 25 4.06 11.96 4.28
CA LEU A 25 3.72 12.63 5.54
C LEU A 25 4.97 13.12 6.27
N GLY A 26 5.02 14.44 6.51
CA GLY A 26 6.10 15.09 7.24
C GLY A 26 7.25 15.55 6.32
N TYR A 27 8.31 16.05 6.95
CA TYR A 27 9.44 16.66 6.22
C TYR A 27 10.69 15.77 6.17
N THR A 28 10.70 14.67 6.94
CA THR A 28 11.81 13.74 7.01
C THR A 28 11.32 12.30 7.09
N GLU A 29 12.10 11.38 6.53
CA GLU A 29 11.85 9.95 6.59
C GLU A 29 11.75 9.45 8.05
N GLU A 30 12.64 9.92 8.92
CA GLU A 30 12.62 9.58 10.35
C GLU A 30 11.30 9.98 11.02
N PHE A 31 10.81 11.19 10.73
CA PHE A 31 9.52 11.65 11.25
C PHE A 31 8.37 10.77 10.72
N ASN A 32 8.37 10.47 9.43
CA ASN A 32 7.36 9.64 8.78
C ASN A 32 7.26 8.25 9.46
N HIS A 33 8.36 7.54 9.54
CA HIS A 33 8.40 6.21 10.15
C HIS A 33 8.00 6.23 11.64
N ARG A 34 8.46 7.21 12.41
CA ARG A 34 8.06 7.37 13.81
C ARG A 34 6.55 7.62 13.94
N PHE A 35 6.01 8.48 13.08
CA PHE A 35 4.58 8.79 13.08
C PHE A 35 3.74 7.53 12.82
N TRP A 36 4.10 6.72 11.82
CA TRP A 36 3.33 5.54 11.46
C TRP A 36 3.44 4.42 12.51
N ARG A 37 4.57 4.28 13.19
CA ARG A 37 4.71 3.38 14.35
C ARG A 37 3.80 3.80 15.51
N ASP A 38 3.76 5.08 15.83
CA ASP A 38 2.88 5.60 16.88
C ASP A 38 1.39 5.47 16.48
N PHE A 39 1.06 5.77 15.22
CA PHE A 39 -0.28 5.59 14.68
C PHE A 39 -0.74 4.14 14.79
N ARG A 40 0.08 3.19 14.31
CA ARG A 40 -0.21 1.76 14.44
C ARG A 40 -0.42 1.34 15.89
N THR A 41 0.49 1.69 16.76
CA THR A 41 0.42 1.33 18.18
C THR A 41 -0.92 1.74 18.79
N ARG A 42 -1.38 2.95 18.47
CA ARG A 42 -2.64 3.49 18.99
C ARG A 42 -3.86 2.85 18.37
N VAL A 43 -3.88 2.69 17.05
CA VAL A 43 -4.99 2.06 16.31
C VAL A 43 -5.16 0.61 16.77
N LYS A 44 -4.07 -0.16 16.78
CA LYS A 44 -4.12 -1.59 17.19
C LYS A 44 -4.43 -1.78 18.68
N LYS A 45 -4.10 -0.81 19.52
CA LYS A 45 -4.53 -0.81 20.94
C LYS A 45 -6.04 -0.59 21.07
N ALA A 46 -6.62 0.26 20.22
CA ALA A 46 -8.05 0.57 20.24
C ALA A 46 -8.88 -0.55 19.59
N ASN A 47 -8.39 -1.08 18.49
CA ASN A 47 -8.97 -2.22 17.77
C ASN A 47 -7.84 -3.04 17.12
N PRO A 48 -7.47 -4.21 17.69
CA PRO A 48 -6.37 -5.03 17.16
C PRO A 48 -6.62 -5.54 15.73
N ASP A 49 -7.87 -5.67 15.32
CA ASP A 49 -8.28 -6.18 14.00
C ASP A 49 -8.38 -5.06 12.94
N ALA A 50 -8.27 -3.79 13.35
CA ALA A 50 -8.38 -2.67 12.41
C ALA A 50 -7.25 -2.69 11.37
N LEU A 51 -7.61 -2.70 10.08
CA LEU A 51 -6.67 -2.65 8.97
C LEU A 51 -6.00 -1.26 8.85
N ILE A 52 -4.71 -1.25 8.56
CA ILE A 52 -3.95 -0.04 8.20
C ILE A 52 -3.40 -0.22 6.78
N LEU A 53 -4.10 0.34 5.81
CA LEU A 53 -3.79 0.27 4.38
C LEU A 53 -3.30 1.64 3.90
N ALA A 54 -2.12 1.70 3.32
CA ALA A 54 -1.56 2.96 2.82
C ALA A 54 -1.69 3.10 1.31
N GLU A 55 -1.95 4.31 0.84
CA GLU A 55 -1.69 4.68 -0.53
C GLU A 55 -0.20 4.97 -0.70
N HIS A 56 0.45 4.18 -1.53
CA HIS A 56 1.88 4.31 -1.81
C HIS A 56 2.20 3.71 -3.17
N TYR A 57 3.01 4.43 -3.93
CA TYR A 57 3.66 3.97 -5.16
C TYR A 57 5.12 3.61 -4.87
N GLY A 58 5.63 2.58 -5.53
CA GLY A 58 7.02 2.15 -5.37
C GLY A 58 7.23 1.09 -4.29
N ASP A 59 8.43 1.02 -3.74
CA ASP A 59 8.83 -0.05 -2.81
C ASP A 59 8.31 0.19 -1.38
N PRO A 60 7.32 -0.60 -0.88
CA PRO A 60 6.75 -0.39 0.43
C PRO A 60 7.53 -1.05 1.58
N LYS A 61 8.64 -1.74 1.29
CA LYS A 61 9.37 -2.57 2.27
C LYS A 61 9.63 -1.90 3.60
N ALA A 62 10.05 -0.63 3.58
CA ALA A 62 10.41 0.11 4.78
C ALA A 62 9.25 0.29 5.77
N TRP A 63 8.02 0.24 5.29
CA TRP A 63 6.80 0.40 6.11
C TRP A 63 6.08 -0.92 6.42
N LEU A 64 6.43 -2.01 5.72
CA LEU A 64 5.79 -3.33 5.89
C LEU A 64 6.61 -4.27 6.80
N LEU A 65 7.33 -3.71 7.77
CA LEU A 65 8.12 -4.50 8.74
C LEU A 65 7.29 -5.04 9.91
N GLY A 66 5.96 -4.83 9.89
CA GLY A 66 5.04 -5.28 10.93
C GLY A 66 4.80 -4.24 12.03
N ASP A 67 5.47 -3.09 11.97
CA ASP A 67 5.42 -2.02 12.98
C ASP A 67 4.75 -0.73 12.50
N GLN A 68 4.33 -0.66 11.21
CA GLN A 68 3.73 0.53 10.60
C GLN A 68 2.43 0.18 9.87
N TRP A 69 2.46 0.02 8.53
CA TRP A 69 1.28 -0.36 7.76
C TRP A 69 1.10 -1.89 7.73
N ASP A 70 -0.14 -2.35 7.57
CA ASP A 70 -0.41 -3.77 7.33
C ASP A 70 -0.17 -4.11 5.87
N THR A 71 -0.58 -3.21 4.95
CA THR A 71 -0.42 -3.37 3.50
C THR A 71 -0.50 -2.02 2.79
N VAL A 72 -0.35 -2.04 1.47
CA VAL A 72 -0.54 -0.88 0.58
C VAL A 72 -1.59 -1.18 -0.48
N MET A 73 -2.15 -0.13 -1.10
CA MET A 73 -2.91 -0.27 -2.35
C MET A 73 -1.97 -0.84 -3.41
N ASN A 74 -2.39 -1.96 -4.01
CA ASN A 74 -1.50 -2.76 -4.86
C ASN A 74 -1.39 -2.16 -6.28
N TYR A 75 -0.83 -0.96 -6.38
CA TYR A 75 -0.67 -0.26 -7.64
C TYR A 75 0.38 -0.92 -8.52
N ASP A 76 1.60 -1.07 -8.00
CA ASP A 76 2.75 -1.56 -8.78
C ASP A 76 2.63 -3.06 -9.13
N ALA A 77 2.09 -3.88 -8.21
CA ALA A 77 2.02 -5.32 -8.42
C ALA A 77 0.71 -5.79 -9.07
N PHE A 78 -0.29 -4.92 -9.25
CA PHE A 78 -1.55 -5.32 -9.86
C PHE A 78 -2.10 -4.27 -10.83
N MET A 79 -2.42 -3.08 -10.37
CA MET A 79 -3.15 -2.09 -11.17
C MET A 79 -2.36 -1.67 -12.41
N GLU A 80 -1.08 -1.34 -12.27
CA GLU A 80 -0.25 -0.93 -13.40
C GLU A 80 0.00 -2.05 -14.40
N PRO A 81 0.47 -3.25 -13.99
CA PRO A 81 0.67 -4.36 -14.91
C PRO A 81 -0.58 -4.72 -15.71
N ILE A 82 -1.75 -4.77 -15.07
CA ILE A 82 -2.99 -5.10 -15.77
C ILE A 82 -3.42 -3.98 -16.72
N THR A 83 -3.20 -2.72 -16.34
CA THR A 83 -3.55 -1.57 -17.19
C THR A 83 -2.78 -1.59 -18.49
N TRP A 84 -1.44 -1.63 -18.45
CA TRP A 84 -0.65 -1.64 -19.68
C TRP A 84 -0.74 -2.98 -20.43
N PHE A 85 -0.98 -4.10 -19.75
CA PHE A 85 -1.23 -5.38 -20.43
C PHE A 85 -2.50 -5.32 -21.31
N LEU A 86 -3.57 -4.71 -20.80
CA LEU A 86 -4.85 -4.61 -21.50
C LEU A 86 -4.93 -3.44 -22.50
N THR A 87 -4.27 -2.34 -22.22
CA THR A 87 -4.41 -1.10 -22.99
C THR A 87 -3.15 -0.66 -23.73
N GLY A 88 -2.00 -1.14 -23.32
CA GLY A 88 -0.69 -0.64 -23.77
C GLY A 88 -0.33 0.75 -23.26
N VAL A 89 -1.15 1.34 -22.36
CA VAL A 89 -0.92 2.70 -21.87
C VAL A 89 -0.30 2.65 -20.47
N GLU A 90 0.81 3.38 -20.31
CA GLU A 90 1.42 3.60 -19.00
C GLU A 90 0.64 4.70 -18.27
N LYS A 91 0.20 4.43 -17.05
CA LYS A 91 -0.79 5.25 -16.34
C LYS A 91 -0.30 6.66 -15.99
N HIS A 92 0.98 6.82 -15.66
CA HIS A 92 1.50 8.10 -15.16
C HIS A 92 1.95 9.06 -16.25
N SER A 93 2.37 8.52 -17.40
CA SER A 93 2.85 9.30 -18.54
C SER A 93 1.89 9.35 -19.72
N ASP A 94 0.85 8.51 -19.70
CA ASP A 94 -0.02 8.22 -20.85
C ASP A 94 0.76 7.72 -22.09
N GLU A 95 1.99 7.26 -21.89
CA GLU A 95 2.83 6.73 -22.96
C GLU A 95 2.29 5.39 -23.46
N PHE A 96 2.17 5.26 -24.77
CA PHE A 96 1.80 3.98 -25.37
C PHE A 96 3.00 3.03 -25.45
N ARG A 97 2.91 1.91 -24.76
CA ARG A 97 3.91 0.84 -24.67
C ARG A 97 3.40 -0.41 -25.39
N GLY A 98 3.50 -0.39 -26.71
CA GLY A 98 3.08 -1.52 -27.55
C GLY A 98 3.85 -2.83 -27.26
N ASP A 99 5.04 -2.74 -26.70
CA ASP A 99 5.84 -3.88 -26.23
C ASP A 99 5.25 -4.60 -25.02
N LEU A 100 4.39 -3.92 -24.26
CA LEU A 100 3.71 -4.46 -23.05
C LEU A 100 2.28 -4.94 -23.36
N LEU A 101 1.65 -4.39 -24.41
CA LEU A 101 0.27 -4.71 -24.77
C LEU A 101 0.11 -6.21 -25.07
N GLY A 102 -0.69 -6.91 -24.30
CA GLY A 102 -0.95 -8.34 -24.46
C GLY A 102 0.28 -9.25 -24.25
N ASN A 103 1.35 -8.74 -23.66
CA ASN A 103 2.59 -9.49 -23.41
C ASN A 103 2.54 -10.22 -22.06
N PRO A 104 2.28 -11.56 -22.02
CA PRO A 104 2.12 -12.28 -20.78
C PRO A 104 3.42 -12.44 -20.00
N ASP A 105 4.57 -12.45 -20.66
CA ASP A 105 5.87 -12.60 -20.01
C ASP A 105 6.23 -11.31 -19.28
N ALA A 106 6.03 -10.14 -19.90
CA ALA A 106 6.21 -8.85 -19.27
C ALA A 106 5.24 -8.67 -18.08
N PHE A 107 3.96 -9.04 -18.25
CA PHE A 107 2.96 -8.99 -17.18
C PHE A 107 3.35 -9.86 -15.99
N THR A 108 3.67 -11.13 -16.23
CA THR A 108 4.06 -12.07 -15.18
C THR A 108 5.37 -11.67 -14.51
N GLY A 109 6.33 -11.14 -15.27
CA GLY A 109 7.59 -10.63 -14.76
C GLY A 109 7.40 -9.45 -13.81
N ALA A 110 6.55 -8.48 -14.17
CA ALA A 110 6.21 -7.35 -13.34
C ALA A 110 5.51 -7.77 -12.04
N LEU A 111 4.49 -8.64 -12.13
CA LEU A 111 3.81 -9.18 -10.95
C LEU A 111 4.79 -9.81 -9.97
N ARG A 112 5.64 -10.72 -10.44
CA ARG A 112 6.64 -11.41 -9.58
C ARG A 112 7.62 -10.42 -8.95
N HIS A 113 8.10 -9.45 -9.72
CA HIS A 113 9.05 -8.45 -9.24
C HIS A 113 8.44 -7.62 -8.11
N HIS A 114 7.26 -7.07 -8.31
CA HIS A 114 6.63 -6.19 -7.32
C HIS A 114 6.10 -6.96 -6.11
N MET A 115 5.50 -8.15 -6.30
CA MET A 115 5.06 -9.00 -5.20
C MET A 115 6.22 -9.44 -4.29
N SER A 116 7.43 -9.61 -4.83
CA SER A 116 8.61 -9.96 -4.02
C SER A 116 9.04 -8.89 -3.00
N ARG A 117 8.48 -7.69 -3.09
CA ARG A 117 8.73 -6.59 -2.15
C ARG A 117 7.82 -6.62 -0.92
N PHE A 118 6.78 -7.44 -0.96
CA PHE A 118 5.87 -7.63 0.18
C PHE A 118 6.36 -8.78 1.07
N ASN A 119 6.13 -8.66 2.38
CA ASN A 119 6.10 -9.85 3.21
C ASN A 119 4.78 -10.62 2.96
N GLN A 120 4.74 -11.90 3.33
CA GLN A 120 3.61 -12.76 3.02
C GLN A 120 2.28 -12.22 3.57
N ASN A 121 2.26 -11.79 4.83
CA ASN A 121 1.01 -11.32 5.46
C ASN A 121 0.48 -10.05 4.76
N SER A 122 1.36 -9.12 4.40
CA SER A 122 0.96 -7.89 3.69
C SER A 122 0.49 -8.19 2.27
N LEU A 123 1.07 -9.17 1.60
CA LEU A 123 0.68 -9.59 0.25
C LEU A 123 -0.72 -10.25 0.24
N GLU A 124 -0.99 -11.13 1.20
CA GLU A 124 -2.30 -11.79 1.32
C GLU A 124 -3.46 -10.80 1.52
N ILE A 125 -3.19 -9.66 2.13
CA ILE A 125 -4.19 -8.58 2.31
C ILE A 125 -4.28 -7.68 1.07
N ALA A 126 -3.18 -7.54 0.31
CA ALA A 126 -3.10 -6.67 -0.87
C ALA A 126 -3.75 -7.28 -2.13
N MET A 127 -3.99 -8.58 -2.17
CA MET A 127 -4.59 -9.33 -3.26
C MET A 127 -6.08 -9.55 -3.00
#